data_80d024d3cafb174bda249c48339d4cda
#
_entry.id   80d024d3cafb174bda249c48339d4cda
#
_cell.length_a   1.000
_cell.length_b   1.000
_cell.length_c   1.000
_cell.angle_alpha   90.00
_cell.angle_beta   90.00
_cell.angle_gamma   90.00
#
_symmetry.space_group_name_H-M   'P 1'
#
loop_
_entity.id
_entity.type
_entity.pdbx_description
1 polymer ?
#
loop_
_entity_poly.entity_id
_entity_poly.type
_entity_poly.pdbx_seq_one_letter_code
_entity_poly.pdbx_strand_id
1 'polypeptide(L)'
;MRVELSRTFRFEAAHRLPMVPAEHKCHRLHGHSFAIDVSVEGELDERMGWLVDYADITSVVEPMLLQELDHRNLNDVPGLENPTSERLSEWLWRRLAPHLPGLASITVHETCAARCTYRGL
;
A
#
# COMPACT_ATOMS: atom_id res chain seq x y z
N MET A 1 -1.49 18.39 -20.06
CA MET A 1 -2.60 17.53 -19.63
C MET A 1 -2.28 16.96 -18.26
N ARG A 2 -3.31 16.76 -17.47
CA ARG A 2 -3.15 16.13 -16.17
C ARG A 2 -3.40 14.62 -16.29
N VAL A 3 -2.51 13.82 -15.71
CA VAL A 3 -2.58 12.36 -15.78
C VAL A 3 -2.40 11.74 -14.39
N GLU A 4 -2.85 10.50 -14.25
CA GLU A 4 -2.61 9.68 -13.07
C GLU A 4 -1.94 8.40 -13.53
N LEU A 5 -0.82 8.06 -12.88
CA LEU A 5 -0.10 6.80 -13.10
C LEU A 5 -0.28 5.91 -11.89
N SER A 6 -0.45 4.60 -12.14
CA SER A 6 -0.53 3.61 -11.08
C SER A 6 0.45 2.49 -11.36
N ARG A 7 1.10 2.01 -10.30
CA ARG A 7 1.92 0.82 -10.36
C ARG A 7 1.53 -0.14 -9.26
N THR A 8 1.46 -1.43 -9.60
CA THR A 8 1.06 -2.49 -8.67
C THR A 8 2.31 -3.18 -8.12
N PHE A 9 2.32 -3.41 -6.82
CA PHE A 9 3.36 -4.15 -6.11
C PHE A 9 2.71 -5.27 -5.31
N ARG A 10 3.47 -6.33 -5.02
CA ARG A 10 2.97 -7.47 -4.26
C ARG A 10 3.90 -7.80 -3.13
N PHE A 11 3.35 -8.30 -2.01
CA PHE A 11 4.13 -8.83 -0.91
C PHE A 11 3.32 -9.89 -0.17
N GLU A 12 4.03 -10.79 0.48
CA GLU A 12 3.42 -11.86 1.29
C GLU A 12 3.54 -11.47 2.75
N ALA A 13 2.45 -11.55 3.49
CA ALA A 13 2.49 -11.23 4.91
C ALA A 13 1.38 -11.97 5.66
N ALA A 14 1.62 -12.15 6.95
CA ALA A 14 0.63 -12.70 7.87
C ALA A 14 0.06 -11.57 8.72
N HIS A 15 -1.17 -11.74 9.17
CA HIS A 15 -1.79 -10.84 10.13
C HIS A 15 -2.93 -11.53 10.86
N ARG A 16 -3.33 -10.93 11.96
CA ARG A 16 -4.60 -11.22 12.63
C ARG A 16 -5.27 -9.90 12.96
N LEU A 17 -6.58 -9.90 13.07
CA LEU A 17 -7.35 -8.73 13.45
C LEU A 17 -7.73 -8.86 14.93
N PRO A 18 -7.01 -8.20 15.84
CA PRO A 18 -7.22 -8.39 17.27
C PRO A 18 -8.51 -7.76 17.80
N MET A 19 -9.10 -6.82 17.05
CA MET A 19 -10.28 -6.10 17.52
C MET A 19 -11.61 -6.76 17.12
N VAL A 20 -11.60 -7.73 16.21
CA VAL A 20 -12.82 -8.48 15.90
C VAL A 20 -13.12 -9.48 17.02
N PRO A 21 -14.38 -9.95 17.16
CA PRO A 21 -14.71 -10.98 18.15
C PRO A 21 -13.82 -12.20 18.01
N ALA A 22 -13.51 -12.87 19.14
CA ALA A 22 -12.59 -14.00 19.16
C ALA A 22 -13.06 -15.18 18.29
N GLU A 23 -14.36 -15.32 18.07
CA GLU A 23 -14.94 -16.36 17.20
C GLU A 23 -14.87 -16.02 15.73
N HIS A 24 -14.53 -14.77 15.37
CA HIS A 24 -14.37 -14.36 13.98
C HIS A 24 -13.12 -14.99 13.40
N LYS A 25 -13.20 -15.52 12.17
CA LYS A 25 -12.06 -16.20 11.53
C LYS A 25 -10.80 -15.34 11.44
N CYS A 26 -10.95 -14.04 11.23
CA CYS A 26 -9.82 -13.12 11.09
C CYS A 26 -9.12 -12.80 12.40
N HIS A 27 -9.68 -13.21 13.54
CA HIS A 27 -9.00 -13.12 14.84
C HIS A 27 -7.79 -14.05 14.89
N ARG A 28 -7.81 -15.13 14.11
CA ARG A 28 -6.70 -16.08 14.02
C ARG A 28 -5.64 -15.57 13.06
N LEU A 29 -4.39 -15.89 13.34
CA LEU A 29 -3.29 -15.59 12.44
C LEU A 29 -3.50 -16.29 11.10
N HIS A 30 -3.39 -15.56 10.03
CA HIS A 30 -3.52 -16.07 8.67
C HIS A 30 -2.67 -15.21 7.72
N GLY A 31 -2.48 -15.68 6.49
CA GLY A 31 -1.64 -15.00 5.52
C GLY A 31 -2.38 -14.65 4.24
N HIS A 32 -1.87 -13.64 3.57
CA HIS A 32 -2.36 -13.20 2.27
C HIS A 32 -1.21 -12.87 1.35
N SER A 33 -1.45 -13.01 0.04
CA SER A 33 -0.67 -12.36 -0.99
C SER A 33 -1.28 -10.98 -1.21
N PHE A 34 -0.74 -9.98 -0.53
CA PHE A 34 -1.23 -8.61 -0.67
C PHE A 34 -0.76 -8.01 -2.01
N ALA A 35 -1.62 -7.24 -2.64
CA ALA A 35 -1.22 -6.35 -3.72
C ALA A 35 -1.54 -4.93 -3.34
N ILE A 36 -0.69 -3.99 -3.71
CA ILE A 36 -0.96 -2.57 -3.51
C ILE A 36 -0.80 -1.84 -4.85
N ASP A 37 -1.70 -0.90 -5.10
CA ASP A 37 -1.58 0.04 -6.21
C ASP A 37 -1.18 1.38 -5.64
N VAL A 38 -0.06 1.90 -6.11
CA VAL A 38 0.42 3.23 -5.74
C VAL A 38 0.18 4.15 -6.92
N SER A 39 -0.63 5.18 -6.72
CA SER A 39 -1.03 6.11 -7.77
C SER A 39 -0.48 7.50 -7.50
N VAL A 40 0.11 8.11 -8.51
CA VAL A 40 0.58 9.50 -8.47
C VAL A 40 -0.11 10.28 -9.58
N GLU A 41 -0.37 11.57 -9.34
CA GLU A 41 -1.01 12.41 -10.34
C GLU A 41 -0.29 13.75 -10.47
N GLY A 42 -0.44 14.39 -11.61
CA GLY A 42 0.15 15.70 -11.88
C GLY A 42 0.07 16.08 -13.34
N GLU A 43 0.72 17.21 -13.65
CA GLU A 43 0.79 17.71 -15.02
C GLU A 43 1.87 16.97 -15.80
N LEU A 44 1.52 16.60 -17.04
CA LEU A 44 2.46 15.99 -17.96
C LEU A 44 3.64 16.92 -18.22
N ASP A 45 4.86 16.38 -18.21
CA ASP A 45 6.02 17.08 -18.76
C ASP A 45 5.94 16.98 -20.29
N GLU A 46 5.72 18.10 -20.93
CA GLU A 46 5.52 18.14 -22.39
C GLU A 46 6.74 17.66 -23.16
N ARG A 47 7.94 17.88 -22.63
CA ARG A 47 9.18 17.48 -23.27
C ARG A 47 9.37 15.97 -23.21
N MET A 48 9.17 15.37 -22.03
CA MET A 48 9.35 13.95 -21.82
C MET A 48 8.16 13.12 -22.28
N GLY A 49 6.97 13.73 -22.32
CA GLY A 49 5.75 13.03 -22.65
C GLY A 49 5.22 12.14 -21.53
N TRP A 50 5.72 12.31 -20.31
CA TRP A 50 5.30 11.54 -19.14
C TRP A 50 5.12 12.45 -17.92
N LEU A 51 4.49 11.92 -16.88
CA LEU A 51 4.45 12.60 -15.59
C LEU A 51 5.73 12.31 -14.82
N VAL A 52 6.13 11.06 -14.77
CA VAL A 52 7.30 10.59 -14.04
C VAL A 52 7.64 9.19 -14.59
N ASP A 53 8.90 8.77 -14.42
CA ASP A 53 9.28 7.41 -14.76
C ASP A 53 8.69 6.44 -13.75
N TYR A 54 8.08 5.35 -14.22
CA TYR A 54 7.59 4.29 -13.34
C TYR A 54 8.70 3.74 -12.43
N ALA A 55 9.94 3.75 -12.89
CA ALA A 55 11.09 3.32 -12.10
C ALA A 55 11.30 4.17 -10.85
N ASP A 56 10.93 5.45 -10.90
CA ASP A 56 11.02 6.34 -9.73
C ASP A 56 10.03 5.91 -8.64
N ILE A 57 8.84 5.47 -9.04
CA ILE A 57 7.86 4.93 -8.10
C ILE A 57 8.40 3.64 -7.49
N THR A 58 8.92 2.73 -8.32
CA THR A 58 9.47 1.45 -7.87
C THR A 58 10.62 1.64 -6.89
N SER A 59 11.53 2.58 -7.16
CA SER A 59 12.71 2.79 -6.32
C SER A 59 12.36 3.29 -4.92
N VAL A 60 11.21 3.90 -4.74
CA VAL A 60 10.71 4.33 -3.43
C VAL A 60 9.94 3.20 -2.74
N VAL A 61 9.05 2.53 -3.47
CA VAL A 61 8.09 1.59 -2.88
C VAL A 61 8.73 0.22 -2.59
N GLU A 62 9.45 -0.33 -3.54
CA GLU A 62 9.93 -1.72 -3.44
C GLU A 62 10.87 -1.97 -2.27
N PRO A 63 11.89 -1.12 -2.02
CA PRO A 63 12.77 -1.33 -0.86
C PRO A 63 12.02 -1.29 0.47
N MET A 64 11.03 -0.40 0.60
CA MET A 64 10.23 -0.29 1.82
C MET A 64 9.41 -1.56 2.04
N LEU A 65 8.76 -2.09 0.99
CA LEU A 65 8.00 -3.32 1.10
C LEU A 65 8.87 -4.50 1.52
N LEU A 66 10.04 -4.64 0.89
CA LEU A 66 10.95 -5.75 1.19
C LEU A 66 11.53 -5.68 2.60
N GLN A 67 11.80 -4.48 3.09
CA GLN A 67 12.41 -4.30 4.40
C GLN A 67 11.41 -4.34 5.54
N GLU A 68 10.19 -3.86 5.33
CA GLU A 68 9.27 -3.61 6.44
C GLU A 68 8.02 -4.49 6.45
N LEU A 69 7.58 -5.01 5.32
CA LEU A 69 6.30 -5.74 5.24
C LEU A 69 6.41 -7.16 4.73
N ASP A 70 7.25 -7.39 3.70
CA ASP A 70 7.28 -8.68 3.03
C ASP A 70 7.81 -9.77 3.95
N HIS A 71 7.08 -10.90 3.99
CA HIS A 71 7.35 -12.05 4.84
C HIS A 71 7.38 -11.69 6.34
N ARG A 72 6.58 -10.71 6.75
CA ARG A 72 6.44 -10.29 8.14
C ARG A 72 5.07 -10.64 8.69
N ASN A 73 4.99 -10.66 10.02
CA ASN A 73 3.72 -10.58 10.72
C ASN A 73 3.39 -9.09 10.88
N LEU A 74 2.38 -8.61 10.19
CA LEU A 74 2.05 -7.18 10.18
C LEU A 74 1.74 -6.63 11.56
N ASN A 75 1.18 -7.45 12.47
CA ASN A 75 0.89 -7.01 13.83
C ASN A 75 2.14 -6.59 14.60
N ASP A 76 3.32 -7.05 14.19
CA ASP A 76 4.60 -6.70 14.84
C ASP A 76 5.22 -5.42 14.26
N VAL A 77 4.64 -4.88 13.19
CA VAL A 77 5.14 -3.65 12.58
C VAL A 77 4.60 -2.45 13.36
N PRO A 78 5.49 -1.54 13.84
CA PRO A 78 5.02 -0.36 14.57
C PRO A 78 4.01 0.45 13.75
N GLY A 79 2.87 0.75 14.36
CA GLY A 79 1.77 1.46 13.70
C GLY A 79 0.75 0.55 13.03
N LEU A 80 1.03 -0.76 12.93
CA LEU A 80 0.14 -1.74 12.34
C LEU A 80 -0.34 -2.78 13.36
N GLU A 81 -0.55 -2.38 14.59
CA GLU A 81 -1.03 -3.28 15.66
C GLU A 81 -2.42 -3.83 15.35
N ASN A 82 -3.23 -3.08 14.59
CA ASN A 82 -4.52 -3.53 14.08
C ASN A 82 -4.51 -3.44 12.55
N PRO A 83 -3.91 -4.40 11.84
CA PRO A 83 -3.57 -4.29 10.43
C PRO A 83 -4.72 -4.67 9.50
N THR A 84 -5.83 -3.94 9.58
CA THR A 84 -6.90 -4.01 8.57
C THR A 84 -6.39 -3.42 7.25
N SER A 85 -7.08 -3.70 6.14
CA SER A 85 -6.75 -3.08 4.85
C SER A 85 -6.78 -1.56 4.93
N GLU A 86 -7.72 -1.02 5.70
CA GLU A 86 -7.86 0.43 5.91
C GLU A 86 -6.64 1.01 6.64
N ARG A 87 -6.24 0.40 7.75
CA ARG A 87 -5.07 0.86 8.51
C ARG A 87 -3.77 0.65 7.75
N LEU A 88 -3.68 -0.43 6.99
CA LEU A 88 -2.51 -0.69 6.14
C LEU A 88 -2.38 0.38 5.05
N SER A 89 -3.49 0.75 4.40
CA SER A 89 -3.46 1.79 3.38
C SER A 89 -3.05 3.15 3.94
N GLU A 90 -3.50 3.49 5.14
CA GLU A 90 -3.10 4.72 5.83
C GLU A 90 -1.61 4.69 6.20
N TRP A 91 -1.14 3.57 6.73
CA TRP A 91 0.28 3.39 7.10
C TRP A 91 1.18 3.54 5.87
N LEU A 92 0.80 2.90 4.77
CA LEU A 92 1.53 3.01 3.50
C LEU A 92 1.57 4.45 3.00
N TRP A 93 0.44 5.15 3.07
CA TRP A 93 0.38 6.55 2.69
C TRP A 93 1.40 7.38 3.47
N ARG A 94 1.41 7.23 4.78
CA ARG A 94 2.32 8.00 5.65
C ARG A 94 3.79 7.69 5.38
N ARG A 95 4.09 6.45 5.04
CA ARG A 95 5.46 6.04 4.71
C ARG A 95 5.90 6.57 3.34
N LEU A 96 5.01 6.66 2.39
CA LEU A 96 5.36 6.94 1.00
C LEU A 96 5.20 8.42 0.60
N ALA A 97 4.23 9.11 1.16
CA ALA A 97 3.94 10.50 0.78
C ALA A 97 5.14 11.44 0.84
N PRO A 98 6.03 11.37 1.84
CA PRO A 98 7.21 12.23 1.89
C PRO A 98 8.17 12.02 0.72
N HIS A 99 8.12 10.86 0.07
CA HIS A 99 9.05 10.46 -0.98
C HIS A 99 8.43 10.39 -2.37
N LEU A 100 7.12 10.58 -2.47
CA LEU A 100 6.37 10.51 -3.74
C LEU A 100 5.55 11.78 -3.95
N PRO A 101 6.15 12.83 -4.52
CA PRO A 101 5.39 14.02 -4.87
C PRO A 101 4.21 13.66 -5.77
N GLY A 102 3.04 14.21 -5.47
CA GLY A 102 1.85 13.92 -6.24
C GLY A 102 1.16 12.60 -5.89
N LEU A 103 1.54 11.95 -4.80
CA LEU A 103 0.82 10.75 -4.36
C LEU A 103 -0.67 11.03 -4.29
N ALA A 104 -1.47 10.25 -5.03
CA ALA A 104 -2.91 10.46 -5.16
C ALA A 104 -3.72 9.44 -4.38
N SER A 105 -3.28 8.18 -4.38
CA SER A 105 -3.99 7.12 -3.66
C SER A 105 -3.10 5.91 -3.41
N ILE A 106 -3.46 5.17 -2.36
CA ILE A 106 -2.96 3.83 -2.08
C ILE A 106 -4.17 2.91 -2.08
N THR A 107 -4.13 1.85 -2.88
CA THR A 107 -5.16 0.81 -2.87
C THR A 107 -4.54 -0.48 -2.38
N VAL A 108 -5.12 -1.06 -1.33
CA VAL A 108 -4.69 -2.36 -0.78
C VAL A 108 -5.68 -3.41 -1.24
N HIS A 109 -5.19 -4.43 -1.93
CA HIS A 109 -5.94 -5.62 -2.30
C HIS A 109 -5.56 -6.72 -1.32
N GLU A 110 -6.44 -7.03 -0.37
CA GLU A 110 -6.22 -8.13 0.55
C GLU A 110 -6.47 -9.47 -0.14
N THR A 111 -7.49 -9.49 -1.01
CA THR A 111 -7.81 -10.62 -1.88
C THR A 111 -8.05 -10.10 -3.29
N CYS A 112 -8.23 -10.98 -4.27
CA CYS A 112 -8.52 -10.56 -5.65
C CYS A 112 -9.91 -9.91 -5.79
N ALA A 113 -10.79 -10.04 -4.78
CA ALA A 113 -12.15 -9.54 -4.83
C ALA A 113 -12.44 -8.36 -3.91
N ALA A 114 -11.50 -8.02 -3.00
CA ALA A 114 -11.73 -6.98 -1.99
C ALA A 114 -10.55 -6.02 -1.94
N ARG A 115 -10.83 -4.73 -1.91
CA ARG A 115 -9.81 -3.69 -1.89
C ARG A 115 -10.27 -2.49 -1.08
N CYS A 116 -9.27 -1.75 -0.57
CA CYS A 116 -9.49 -0.49 0.14
C CYS A 116 -8.62 0.58 -0.51
N THR A 117 -9.20 1.74 -0.80
CA THR A 117 -8.46 2.88 -1.35
C THR A 117 -8.47 4.03 -0.35
N TYR A 118 -7.27 4.54 -0.05
CA TYR A 118 -7.08 5.71 0.81
C TYR A 118 -6.45 6.83 0.00
N ARG A 119 -6.94 8.05 0.19
CA ARG A 119 -6.51 9.23 -0.59
C ARG A 119 -5.90 10.33 0.27
N GLY A 120 -5.49 10.00 1.48
CA GLY A 120 -4.80 10.94 2.36
C GLY A 120 -5.70 11.89 3.15
N LEU A 121 -7.00 11.64 3.17
CA LEU A 121 -7.97 12.54 3.81
C LEU A 121 -8.48 12.01 5.14
#